data_9c41a7c2594cbc142aac36ca962be184
#
_entry.id   9c41a7c2594cbc142aac36ca962be184
#
_cell.length_a   1.000
_cell.length_b   1.000
_cell.length_c   1.000
_cell.angle_alpha   90.00
_cell.angle_beta   90.00
_cell.angle_gamma   90.00
#
_symmetry.space_group_name_H-M   'P 1'
#
loop_
_entity.id
_entity.type
_entity.pdbx_description
1 polymer ?
#
loop_
_entity_poly.entity_id
_entity_poly.type
_entity_poly.pdbx_seq_one_letter_code
_entity_poly.pdbx_strand_id
1 'polypeptide(L)'
;MVDLIIIGGGPAGLAAACKAWESGLRDILILERDKELGGILNQCIHNGFGLHRFGEQLTGPEYAGRFIEMLKETGVKVQLDTMVLEVTPDKKVHCVSKEYGYQIIEAKSIVLGMGCRERTRGAIGTPGTRPAGVYTAGAAQRY
;
A
#
# COMPACT_ATOMS: atom_id res chain seq x y z
N MET A 1 9.57 -18.89 -7.58
CA MET A 1 8.73 -18.78 -6.35
C MET A 1 9.41 -17.80 -5.42
N VAL A 2 8.73 -16.73 -5.05
CA VAL A 2 9.22 -15.63 -4.20
C VAL A 2 9.08 -16.02 -2.71
N ASP A 3 9.99 -15.61 -1.84
CA ASP A 3 9.87 -15.92 -0.40
C ASP A 3 8.68 -15.19 0.23
N LEU A 4 8.51 -13.92 -0.11
CA LEU A 4 7.45 -13.07 0.41
C LEU A 4 6.91 -12.12 -0.65
N ILE A 5 5.61 -12.18 -0.90
CA ILE A 5 4.89 -11.14 -1.64
C ILE A 5 4.12 -10.26 -0.65
N ILE A 6 4.25 -8.95 -0.82
CA ILE A 6 3.50 -7.95 -0.05
C ILE A 6 2.59 -7.22 -1.03
N ILE A 7 1.28 -7.30 -0.79
CA ILE A 7 0.27 -6.66 -1.62
C ILE A 7 -0.11 -5.32 -0.99
N GLY A 8 0.32 -4.25 -1.64
CA GLY A 8 0.16 -2.87 -1.21
C GLY A 8 1.44 -2.25 -0.66
N GLY A 9 1.87 -1.14 -1.27
CA GLY A 9 3.04 -0.35 -0.91
C GLY A 9 2.74 0.84 0.02
N GLY A 10 1.63 0.75 0.78
CA GLY A 10 1.29 1.71 1.82
C GLY A 10 2.10 1.48 3.11
N PRO A 11 1.76 2.20 4.22
CA PRO A 11 2.56 2.15 5.46
C PRO A 11 2.74 0.75 6.01
N ALA A 12 1.71 -0.08 5.97
CA ALA A 12 1.79 -1.46 6.46
C ALA A 12 2.72 -2.32 5.59
N GLY A 13 2.61 -2.22 4.27
CA GLY A 13 3.45 -2.96 3.34
C GLY A 13 4.92 -2.55 3.40
N LEU A 14 5.19 -1.25 3.46
CA LEU A 14 6.55 -0.72 3.61
C LEU A 14 7.21 -1.20 4.92
N ALA A 15 6.50 -1.09 6.04
CA ALA A 15 7.00 -1.56 7.33
C ALA A 15 7.24 -3.08 7.34
N ALA A 16 6.32 -3.86 6.73
CA ALA A 16 6.47 -5.30 6.61
C ALA A 16 7.69 -5.69 5.77
N ALA A 17 7.93 -4.99 4.64
CA ALA A 17 9.08 -5.24 3.78
C ALA A 17 10.40 -4.96 4.49
N CYS A 18 10.53 -3.79 5.12
CA CYS A 18 11.72 -3.44 5.89
C CYS A 18 11.98 -4.48 7.00
N LYS A 19 10.93 -4.85 7.74
CA LYS A 19 11.07 -5.82 8.83
C LYS A 19 11.43 -7.22 8.34
N ALA A 20 10.84 -7.66 7.25
CA ALA A 20 11.17 -8.95 6.64
C ALA A 20 12.64 -8.99 6.19
N TRP A 21 13.12 -7.91 5.58
CA TRP A 21 14.53 -7.78 5.17
C TRP A 21 15.48 -7.81 6.37
N GLU A 22 15.19 -7.03 7.42
CA GLU A 22 15.94 -7.06 8.69
C GLU A 22 15.98 -8.46 9.32
N SER A 23 14.90 -9.23 9.16
CA SER A 23 14.78 -10.60 9.68
C SER A 23 15.49 -11.65 8.82
N GLY A 24 16.14 -11.24 7.72
CA GLY A 24 16.97 -12.12 6.90
C GLY A 24 16.32 -12.62 5.61
N LEU A 25 15.05 -12.30 5.30
CA LEU A 25 14.46 -12.62 4.00
C LEU A 25 15.12 -11.78 2.91
N ARG A 26 15.31 -12.37 1.73
CA ARG A 26 16.00 -11.69 0.61
C ARG A 26 15.18 -11.61 -0.68
N ASP A 27 14.37 -12.59 -0.98
CA ASP A 27 13.50 -12.56 -2.17
C ASP A 27 12.11 -12.06 -1.79
N ILE A 28 12.00 -10.73 -1.69
CA ILE A 28 10.79 -10.01 -1.29
C ILE A 28 10.32 -9.16 -2.47
N LEU A 29 9.02 -9.21 -2.74
CA LEU A 29 8.38 -8.45 -3.80
C LEU A 29 7.17 -7.67 -3.25
N ILE A 30 7.16 -6.36 -3.44
CA ILE A 30 5.98 -5.50 -3.22
C ILE A 30 5.25 -5.34 -4.54
N LEU A 31 3.94 -5.57 -4.53
CA LEU A 31 3.02 -5.27 -5.62
C LEU A 31 2.17 -4.07 -5.23
N GLU A 32 2.31 -2.95 -5.94
CA GLU A 32 1.56 -1.71 -5.69
C GLU A 32 0.78 -1.30 -6.95
N ARG A 33 -0.50 -1.03 -6.78
CA ARG A 33 -1.39 -0.66 -7.89
C ARG A 33 -1.19 0.78 -8.37
N ASP A 34 -0.75 1.67 -7.49
CA ASP A 34 -0.49 3.06 -7.83
C ASP A 34 0.92 3.21 -8.46
N LYS A 35 1.15 4.38 -9.06
CA LYS A 35 2.42 4.73 -9.69
C LYS A 35 3.54 5.05 -8.70
N GLU A 36 3.25 5.07 -7.41
CA GLU A 36 4.17 5.42 -6.33
C GLU A 36 3.83 4.68 -5.04
N LEU A 37 4.83 4.50 -4.19
CA LEU A 37 4.69 3.96 -2.85
C LEU A 37 4.16 5.02 -1.87
N GLY A 38 3.67 4.58 -0.70
CA GLY A 38 3.18 5.47 0.37
C GLY A 38 1.68 5.32 0.64
N GLY A 39 0.92 4.94 -0.37
CA GLY A 39 -0.53 4.70 -0.24
C GLY A 39 -1.27 5.91 0.32
N ILE A 40 -2.16 5.70 1.30
CA ILE A 40 -2.98 6.76 1.90
C ILE A 40 -2.15 7.87 2.57
N LEU A 41 -0.92 7.59 2.99
CA LEU A 41 -0.05 8.60 3.60
C LEU A 41 0.23 9.78 2.66
N ASN A 42 0.27 9.55 1.34
CA ASN A 42 0.51 10.60 0.37
C ASN A 42 -0.60 11.68 0.33
N GLN A 43 -1.78 11.36 0.91
CA GLN A 43 -2.90 12.28 1.03
C GLN A 43 -2.97 12.95 2.41
N CYS A 44 -2.22 12.46 3.39
CA CYS A 44 -2.23 12.94 4.77
C CYS A 44 -1.20 14.06 4.97
N ILE A 45 -1.49 15.24 4.42
CA ILE A 45 -0.57 16.41 4.45
C ILE A 45 -0.52 17.13 5.82
N HIS A 46 -1.21 16.60 6.83
CA HIS A 46 -1.17 17.08 8.21
C HIS A 46 -0.12 16.36 9.04
N ASN A 47 0.35 16.99 10.12
CA ASN A 47 1.24 16.40 11.10
C ASN A 47 0.51 15.34 11.96
N GLY A 48 1.29 14.47 12.63
CA GLY A 48 0.77 13.45 13.56
C GLY A 48 1.38 12.07 13.35
N PHE A 49 2.28 11.93 12.39
CA PHE A 49 2.98 10.68 12.10
C PHE A 49 4.42 10.72 12.67
N GLY A 50 5.00 9.56 12.89
CA GLY A 50 6.42 9.41 13.17
C GLY A 50 6.85 9.52 14.63
N LEU A 51 6.07 10.13 15.52
CA LEU A 51 6.49 10.40 16.90
C LEU A 51 6.96 9.14 17.64
N HIS A 52 6.20 8.03 17.55
CA HIS A 52 6.57 6.77 18.20
C HIS A 52 7.68 6.01 17.49
N ARG A 53 7.83 6.19 16.18
CA ARG A 53 8.79 5.43 15.37
C ARG A 53 10.12 6.13 15.20
N PHE A 54 10.07 7.45 14.99
CA PHE A 54 11.24 8.27 14.65
C PHE A 54 11.55 9.36 15.68
N GLY A 55 10.69 9.55 16.69
CA GLY A 55 10.84 10.64 17.67
C GLY A 55 10.54 12.03 17.12
N GLU A 56 10.00 12.12 15.91
CA GLU A 56 9.74 13.37 15.20
C GLU A 56 8.27 13.44 14.77
N GLN A 57 7.71 14.64 14.72
CA GLN A 57 6.40 14.86 14.11
C GLN A 57 6.56 15.07 12.61
N LEU A 58 5.99 14.17 11.83
CA LEU A 58 6.06 14.16 10.38
C LEU A 58 4.66 14.28 9.78
N THR A 59 4.58 14.78 8.57
CA THR A 59 3.39 14.64 7.71
C THR A 59 3.33 13.21 7.15
N GLY A 60 2.19 12.82 6.58
CA GLY A 60 2.04 11.50 5.97
C GLY A 60 3.09 11.23 4.87
N PRO A 61 3.28 12.15 3.88
CA PRO A 61 4.31 11.99 2.86
C PRO A 61 5.74 11.88 3.42
N GLU A 62 6.08 12.68 4.42
CA GLU A 62 7.40 12.60 5.08
C GLU A 62 7.59 11.25 5.78
N TYR A 63 6.56 10.76 6.48
CA TYR A 63 6.60 9.45 7.11
C TYR A 63 6.77 8.32 6.08
N ALA A 64 6.01 8.35 4.98
CA ALA A 64 6.16 7.41 3.88
C ALA A 64 7.57 7.49 3.28
N GLY A 65 8.07 8.70 3.05
CA GLY A 65 9.41 8.96 2.53
C GLY A 65 10.51 8.31 3.35
N ARG A 66 10.42 8.37 4.69
CA ARG A 66 11.39 7.68 5.57
C ARG A 66 11.44 6.17 5.33
N PHE A 67 10.29 5.52 5.20
CA PHE A 67 10.25 4.08 4.91
C PHE A 67 10.71 3.76 3.48
N ILE A 68 10.40 4.61 2.52
CA ILE A 68 10.86 4.45 1.13
C ILE A 68 12.39 4.56 1.06
N GLU A 69 12.99 5.51 1.77
CA GLU A 69 14.46 5.61 1.87
C GLU A 69 15.08 4.36 2.54
N MET A 70 14.50 3.89 3.64
CA MET A 70 14.94 2.63 4.27
C MET A 70 14.83 1.46 3.30
N LEU A 71 13.78 1.41 2.48
CA LEU A 71 13.58 0.35 1.49
C LEU A 71 14.64 0.38 0.39
N LYS A 72 15.10 1.56 -0.03
CA LYS A 72 16.18 1.72 -1.04
C LYS A 72 17.51 1.11 -0.61
N GLU A 73 17.76 1.05 0.70
CA GLU A 73 18.95 0.42 1.28
C GLU A 73 18.85 -1.12 1.29
N THR A 74 17.73 -1.67 0.81
CA THR A 74 17.46 -3.10 0.74
C THR A 74 17.49 -3.61 -0.70
N GLY A 75 17.45 -4.93 -0.87
CA GLY A 75 17.24 -5.57 -2.17
C GLY A 75 15.79 -5.93 -2.47
N VAL A 76 14.83 -5.35 -1.76
CA VAL A 76 13.39 -5.59 -1.97
C VAL A 76 12.98 -5.08 -3.35
N LYS A 77 12.33 -5.96 -4.11
CA LYS A 77 11.80 -5.62 -5.44
C LYS A 77 10.44 -4.95 -5.31
N VAL A 78 10.18 -3.97 -6.16
CA VAL A 78 8.89 -3.25 -6.20
C VAL A 78 8.37 -3.25 -7.63
N GLN A 79 7.11 -3.66 -7.80
CA GLN A 79 6.35 -3.49 -9.03
C GLN A 79 5.22 -2.50 -8.78
N LEU A 80 5.34 -1.32 -9.35
CA LEU A 80 4.32 -0.27 -9.37
C LEU A 80 3.35 -0.50 -10.52
N ASP A 81 2.26 0.28 -10.59
CA ASP A 81 1.21 0.15 -11.62
C ASP A 81 0.73 -1.30 -11.80
N THR A 82 0.75 -2.09 -10.72
CA THR A 82 0.46 -3.52 -10.73
C THR A 82 -0.75 -3.84 -9.87
N MET A 83 -1.85 -4.16 -10.52
CA MET A 83 -3.10 -4.53 -9.86
C MET A 83 -3.12 -6.03 -9.57
N VAL A 84 -3.24 -6.39 -8.31
CA VAL A 84 -3.53 -7.77 -7.91
C VAL A 84 -5.02 -8.04 -8.09
N LEU A 85 -5.35 -9.11 -8.79
CA LEU A 85 -6.71 -9.51 -9.13
C LEU A 85 -7.22 -10.61 -8.20
N GLU A 86 -6.35 -11.58 -7.86
CA GLU A 86 -6.71 -12.75 -7.08
C GLU A 86 -5.50 -13.27 -6.31
N VAL A 87 -5.77 -13.84 -5.15
CA VAL A 87 -4.82 -14.63 -4.36
C VAL A 87 -5.46 -15.99 -4.12
N THR A 88 -4.83 -17.04 -4.60
CA THR A 88 -5.34 -18.41 -4.48
C THR A 88 -4.87 -19.08 -3.17
N PRO A 89 -5.59 -20.12 -2.69
CA PRO A 89 -5.20 -20.85 -1.48
C PRO A 89 -3.81 -21.49 -1.56
N ASP A 90 -3.36 -21.85 -2.75
CA ASP A 90 -2.00 -22.37 -3.03
C ASP A 90 -0.94 -21.28 -3.20
N LYS A 91 -1.27 -20.04 -2.77
CA LYS A 91 -0.38 -18.87 -2.70
C LYS A 91 0.15 -18.43 -4.06
N LYS A 92 -0.68 -18.49 -5.09
CA LYS A 92 -0.45 -17.83 -6.37
C LYS A 92 -1.13 -16.47 -6.36
N VAL A 93 -0.40 -15.45 -6.77
CA VAL A 93 -0.89 -14.09 -6.90
C VAL A 93 -1.06 -13.79 -8.37
N HIS A 94 -2.29 -13.57 -8.78
CA HIS A 94 -2.66 -13.16 -10.14
C HIS A 94 -2.67 -11.63 -10.19
N CYS A 95 -1.86 -11.06 -11.06
CA CYS A 95 -1.76 -9.61 -11.19
C CYS A 95 -1.64 -9.17 -12.65
N VAL A 96 -1.90 -7.90 -12.89
CA VAL A 96 -1.79 -7.26 -14.21
C VAL A 96 -1.11 -5.92 -14.08
N SER A 97 -0.21 -5.62 -15.02
CA SER A 97 0.44 -4.33 -15.15
C SER A 97 0.60 -3.94 -16.61
N LYS A 98 0.95 -2.67 -16.85
CA LYS A 98 1.24 -2.21 -18.23
C LYS A 98 2.55 -2.78 -18.73
N GLU A 99 3.53 -2.94 -17.86
CA GLU A 99 4.89 -3.37 -18.22
C GLU A 99 4.98 -4.87 -18.47
N TYR A 100 4.38 -5.67 -17.57
CA TYR A 100 4.53 -7.13 -17.60
C TYR A 100 3.29 -7.88 -18.08
N GLY A 101 2.19 -7.16 -18.36
CA GLY A 101 0.92 -7.78 -18.71
C GLY A 101 0.33 -8.58 -17.55
N TYR A 102 -0.36 -9.66 -17.88
CA TYR A 102 -0.90 -10.59 -16.88
C TYR A 102 0.17 -11.57 -16.42
N GLN A 103 0.32 -11.69 -15.11
CA GLN A 103 1.29 -12.57 -14.47
C GLN A 103 0.65 -13.40 -13.36
N ILE A 104 1.20 -14.59 -13.14
CA ILE A 104 0.92 -15.43 -11.99
C ILE A 104 2.23 -15.62 -11.23
N ILE A 105 2.31 -15.13 -10.01
CA ILE A 105 3.54 -15.17 -9.20
C ILE A 105 3.30 -16.06 -7.99
N GLU A 106 4.12 -17.10 -7.85
CA GLU A 106 4.06 -18.03 -6.72
C GLU A 106 4.90 -17.51 -5.55
N ALA A 107 4.34 -17.61 -4.32
CA ALA A 107 5.01 -17.18 -3.11
C ALA A 107 4.98 -18.24 -2.02
N LYS A 108 6.01 -18.25 -1.15
CA LYS A 108 5.99 -19.02 0.09
C LYS A 108 5.07 -18.40 1.13
N SER A 109 5.03 -17.07 1.18
CA SER A 109 4.20 -16.30 2.11
C SER A 109 3.67 -15.04 1.45
N ILE A 110 2.51 -14.58 1.89
CA ILE A 110 1.85 -13.38 1.36
C ILE A 110 1.40 -12.51 2.54
N VAL A 111 1.70 -11.21 2.46
CA VAL A 111 1.20 -10.19 3.38
C VAL A 111 0.20 -9.31 2.64
N LEU A 112 -0.99 -9.15 3.22
CA LEU A 112 -2.04 -8.29 2.68
C LEU A 112 -1.95 -6.90 3.36
N GLY A 113 -1.37 -5.93 2.65
CA GLY A 113 -1.22 -4.54 3.09
C GLY A 113 -2.08 -3.55 2.28
N MET A 114 -3.24 -3.99 1.80
CA MET A 114 -4.07 -3.28 0.81
C MET A 114 -4.80 -2.05 1.36
N GLY A 115 -4.72 -1.79 2.67
CA GLY A 115 -5.42 -0.69 3.32
C GLY A 115 -6.93 -0.92 3.41
N CYS A 116 -7.67 0.16 3.45
CA CYS A 116 -9.12 0.14 3.52
C CYS A 116 -9.74 0.99 2.40
N ARG A 117 -11.02 0.82 2.22
CA ARG A 117 -11.84 1.62 1.32
C ARG A 117 -12.92 2.32 2.13
N GLU A 118 -13.10 3.61 1.92
CA GLU A 118 -14.20 4.32 2.56
C GLU A 118 -15.56 3.82 2.07
N ARG A 119 -16.53 3.88 2.97
CA ARG A 119 -17.90 3.51 2.65
C ARG A 119 -18.56 4.59 1.81
N THR A 120 -19.28 4.17 0.78
CA THR A 120 -20.10 5.06 -0.01
C THR A 120 -21.28 5.57 0.79
N ARG A 121 -21.89 6.69 0.37
CA ARG A 121 -23.09 7.27 0.97
C ARG A 121 -24.21 6.24 1.18
N GLY A 122 -24.46 5.39 0.17
CA GLY A 122 -25.48 4.33 0.27
C GLY A 122 -25.16 3.31 1.36
N ALA A 123 -23.90 2.94 1.52
CA ALA A 123 -23.47 1.97 2.52
C ALA A 123 -23.55 2.50 3.96
N ILE A 124 -23.46 3.82 4.18
CA ILE A 124 -23.60 4.45 5.50
C ILE A 124 -25.04 4.96 5.77
N GLY A 125 -25.96 4.78 4.80
CA GLY A 125 -27.37 5.12 4.97
C GLY A 125 -27.66 6.62 5.16
N THR A 126 -26.82 7.51 4.60
CA THR A 126 -27.04 8.96 4.72
C THR A 126 -28.38 9.37 4.09
N PRO A 127 -29.32 9.97 4.83
CA PRO A 127 -30.63 10.32 4.32
C PRO A 127 -30.61 11.51 3.35
N GLY A 128 -31.71 11.73 2.66
CA GLY A 128 -31.94 12.87 1.78
C GLY A 128 -31.49 12.67 0.34
N THR A 129 -31.64 13.72 -0.46
CA THR A 129 -31.20 13.76 -1.85
C THR A 129 -29.67 13.76 -1.94
N ARG A 130 -29.14 13.50 -3.13
CA ARG A 130 -27.71 13.56 -3.39
C ARG A 130 -27.37 14.82 -4.20
N PRO A 131 -27.31 15.99 -3.59
CA PRO A 131 -26.94 17.21 -4.29
C PRO A 131 -25.46 17.17 -4.71
N ALA A 132 -25.10 17.99 -5.71
CA ALA A 132 -23.73 18.22 -6.06
C ALA A 132 -22.95 18.85 -4.89
N GLY A 133 -21.64 18.58 -4.82
CA GLY A 133 -20.78 19.16 -3.76
C GLY A 133 -20.74 18.36 -2.45
N VAL A 134 -21.44 17.22 -2.37
CA VAL A 134 -21.37 16.32 -1.21
C VAL A 134 -20.32 15.24 -1.51
N TYR A 135 -19.21 15.30 -0.78
CA TYR A 135 -18.09 14.37 -0.90
C TYR A 135 -17.90 13.57 0.37
N THR A 136 -17.31 12.40 0.26
CA THR A 136 -16.76 11.68 1.41
C THR A 136 -15.50 12.39 1.91
N ALA A 137 -15.13 12.18 3.19
CA ALA A 137 -13.94 12.81 3.78
C ALA A 137 -12.66 12.46 2.99
N GLY A 138 -12.48 11.20 2.59
CA GLY A 138 -11.31 10.77 1.85
C GLY A 138 -11.25 11.36 0.44
N ALA A 139 -12.40 11.49 -0.25
CA ALA A 139 -12.45 12.16 -1.54
C ALA A 139 -12.09 13.65 -1.40
N ALA A 140 -12.64 14.34 -0.38
CA ALA A 140 -12.32 15.75 -0.13
C ALA A 140 -10.84 15.96 0.25
N GLN A 141 -10.23 15.01 0.93
CA GLN A 141 -8.81 15.07 1.29
C GLN A 141 -7.88 14.91 0.07
N ARG A 142 -8.35 14.22 -0.96
CA ARG A 142 -7.58 13.97 -2.18
C ARG A 142 -7.58 15.15 -3.16
N TYR A 143 -8.64 15.99 -3.15
CA TYR A 143 -8.78 17.19 -3.99
C TYR A 143 -8.10 18.41 -3.36
#